data_b8e6a09a3c34110eb1c89d6e0ad7c91a
#
_entry.id   b8e6a09a3c34110eb1c89d6e0ad7c91a
#
_cell.length_a   1.000
_cell.length_b   1.000
_cell.length_c   1.000
_cell.angle_alpha   90.00
_cell.angle_beta   90.00
_cell.angle_gamma   90.00
#
_symmetry.space_group_name_H-M   'P 1'
#
loop_
_entity.id
_entity.type
_entity.pdbx_description
1 polymer ?
#
loop_
_entity_poly.entity_id
_entity_poly.type
_entity_poly.pdbx_seq_one_letter_code
_entity_poly.pdbx_strand_id
1 'polypeptide(L)'
;MKNMHIVALLLSGLVLQRLEAQDMQFSQFYAAPIYLNPAFTGSTEWTRIGVNYRNQWPGLDHSFNTFSAYFDHFIDHRNSGVGVIANGTRDTFAQLQNMEIGLTYAYRVQLGEERFLHAGFQASFVNRNVNVESIILGTQLDIDRGIVVGEGINWVTDVSQRSHEDINAGLYYYDDKFWLGMAAHHLTRPYTSFLQMDENKLPIRYAVHGGITFDLFSPAIGDVINNTLQERNLSLAFNYKRQGLFDQLDLGAELFYAPVMLGIWYRGLPTKNALPNNEALIALLGFSLPNDLQVGYSYDFTISRLGWRNSGGAHEVSVRYTFRNYKAGKKHDRAIPGFKY
;
A
#
# COMPACT_ATOMS: atom_id res chain seq x y z
N MET A 1 5.27 -51.75 8.64
CA MET A 1 5.65 -50.79 9.70
C MET A 1 6.68 -49.73 9.23
N LYS A 2 7.65 -50.06 8.39
CA LYS A 2 8.67 -49.09 7.91
C LYS A 2 8.11 -47.91 7.06
N ASN A 3 7.05 -48.15 6.29
CA ASN A 3 6.45 -47.12 5.41
C ASN A 3 5.56 -46.14 6.16
N MET A 4 5.06 -46.47 7.36
CA MET A 4 4.23 -45.62 8.17
C MET A 4 5.03 -44.51 8.87
N HIS A 5 6.31 -44.75 9.16
CA HIS A 5 7.21 -43.74 9.73
C HIS A 5 7.68 -42.71 8.69
N ILE A 6 7.78 -43.12 7.41
CA ILE A 6 8.13 -42.18 6.31
C ILE A 6 6.98 -41.25 6.00
N VAL A 7 5.73 -41.73 6.04
CA VAL A 7 4.53 -40.90 5.84
C VAL A 7 4.34 -39.95 7.03
N ALA A 8 4.61 -40.38 8.27
CA ALA A 8 4.58 -39.52 9.45
C ALA A 8 5.67 -38.44 9.42
N LEU A 9 6.88 -38.75 8.89
CA LEU A 9 7.97 -37.81 8.74
C LEU A 9 7.70 -36.79 7.61
N LEU A 10 7.02 -37.18 6.54
CA LEU A 10 6.58 -36.29 5.46
C LEU A 10 5.42 -35.38 5.90
N LEU A 11 4.53 -35.86 6.74
CA LEU A 11 3.43 -35.06 7.32
C LEU A 11 3.93 -34.07 8.38
N SER A 12 4.98 -34.41 9.15
CA SER A 12 5.57 -33.49 10.12
C SER A 12 6.38 -32.35 9.48
N GLY A 13 6.88 -32.52 8.27
CA GLY A 13 7.56 -31.46 7.48
C GLY A 13 6.62 -30.41 6.90
N LEU A 14 5.30 -30.66 6.86
CA LEU A 14 4.28 -29.74 6.32
C LEU A 14 3.72 -28.73 7.33
N VAL A 15 4.09 -28.81 8.62
CA VAL A 15 3.36 -28.11 9.72
C VAL A 15 4.03 -26.82 10.18
N LEU A 16 5.11 -26.36 9.57
CA LEU A 16 5.82 -25.15 10.04
C LEU A 16 5.94 -24.04 8.98
N GLN A 17 4.95 -23.87 8.13
CA GLN A 17 4.82 -22.59 7.43
C GLN A 17 4.23 -21.58 8.41
N ARG A 18 5.06 -20.69 8.92
CA ARG A 18 4.60 -19.52 9.66
C ARG A 18 3.73 -18.69 8.72
N LEU A 19 2.43 -18.69 8.96
CA LEU A 19 1.50 -17.75 8.32
C LEU A 19 1.80 -16.37 8.92
N GLU A 20 2.72 -15.64 8.31
CA GLU A 20 2.95 -14.24 8.63
C GLU A 20 1.82 -13.42 7.98
N ALA A 21 1.12 -12.63 8.78
CA ALA A 21 0.09 -11.72 8.28
C ALA A 21 0.77 -10.67 7.38
N GLN A 22 0.29 -10.55 6.14
CA GLN A 22 0.75 -9.52 5.21
C GLN A 22 0.04 -8.21 5.52
N ASP A 23 0.78 -7.11 5.39
CA ASP A 23 0.22 -5.77 5.49
C ASP A 23 -0.66 -5.42 4.30
N MET A 24 -1.42 -4.32 4.48
CA MET A 24 -2.22 -3.72 3.41
C MET A 24 -1.40 -3.47 2.15
N GLN A 25 -2.04 -3.65 1.00
CA GLN A 25 -1.42 -3.48 -0.29
C GLN A 25 -2.25 -2.56 -1.18
N PHE A 26 -1.60 -1.55 -1.76
CA PHE A 26 -2.17 -0.70 -2.79
C PHE A 26 -1.40 -0.87 -4.10
N SER A 27 -2.10 -0.78 -5.22
CA SER A 27 -1.50 -0.74 -6.55
C SER A 27 -1.16 0.68 -6.94
N GLN A 28 -1.98 1.63 -6.51
CA GLN A 28 -1.71 3.06 -6.61
C GLN A 28 -0.96 3.54 -5.36
N PHE A 29 0.21 2.96 -5.06
CA PHE A 29 0.91 3.23 -3.79
C PHE A 29 1.33 4.70 -3.63
N TYR A 30 1.51 5.46 -4.71
CA TYR A 30 1.75 6.91 -4.64
C TYR A 30 0.47 7.75 -4.43
N ALA A 31 -0.72 7.16 -4.63
CA ALA A 31 -1.96 7.81 -4.24
C ALA A 31 -2.22 7.73 -2.73
N ALA A 32 -1.59 6.76 -2.02
CA ALA A 32 -1.53 6.67 -0.57
C ALA A 32 -0.11 6.97 -0.04
N PRO A 33 0.46 8.18 -0.26
CA PRO A 33 1.88 8.44 -0.07
C PRO A 33 2.31 8.29 1.40
N ILE A 34 1.50 8.73 2.36
CA ILE A 34 1.84 8.66 3.79
C ILE A 34 1.89 7.19 4.25
N TYR A 35 1.00 6.33 3.71
CA TYR A 35 1.06 4.89 3.97
C TYR A 35 2.33 4.24 3.39
N LEU A 36 2.78 4.70 2.21
CA LEU A 36 4.01 4.22 1.59
C LEU A 36 5.24 4.59 2.43
N ASN A 37 5.29 5.86 2.86
CA ASN A 37 6.43 6.41 3.60
C ASN A 37 6.00 7.66 4.38
N PRO A 38 6.12 7.71 5.71
CA PRO A 38 5.74 8.87 6.52
C PRO A 38 6.51 10.16 6.15
N ALA A 39 7.66 10.05 5.48
CA ALA A 39 8.41 11.20 4.99
C ALA A 39 7.69 11.99 3.87
N PHE A 40 6.62 11.45 3.27
CA PHE A 40 5.76 12.19 2.34
C PHE A 40 4.82 13.20 3.01
N THR A 41 4.74 13.23 4.32
CA THR A 41 3.89 14.17 5.05
C THR A 41 4.30 15.61 4.74
N GLY A 42 3.36 16.41 4.19
CA GLY A 42 3.62 17.79 3.78
C GLY A 42 4.53 17.93 2.54
N SER A 43 4.82 16.84 1.81
CA SER A 43 5.74 16.88 0.66
C SER A 43 5.27 17.77 -0.50
N THR A 44 3.98 18.02 -0.63
CA THR A 44 3.42 18.89 -1.68
C THR A 44 3.48 20.37 -1.37
N GLU A 45 3.98 20.76 -0.19
CA GLU A 45 3.96 22.16 0.31
C GLU A 45 2.57 22.78 0.45
N TRP A 46 1.51 22.00 0.21
CA TRP A 46 0.13 22.40 0.31
C TRP A 46 -0.62 21.53 1.34
N THR A 47 -1.84 21.92 1.63
CA THR A 47 -2.76 21.04 2.37
C THR A 47 -3.33 20.02 1.39
N ARG A 48 -3.33 18.76 1.77
CA ARG A 48 -3.82 17.68 0.93
C ARG A 48 -4.71 16.74 1.74
N ILE A 49 -5.76 16.25 1.09
CA ILE A 49 -6.59 15.16 1.56
C ILE A 49 -6.67 14.09 0.48
N GLY A 50 -6.64 12.83 0.85
CA GLY A 50 -6.78 11.72 -0.10
C GLY A 50 -7.46 10.52 0.52
N VAL A 51 -8.12 9.74 -0.34
CA VAL A 51 -8.80 8.50 0.01
C VAL A 51 -8.49 7.47 -1.07
N ASN A 52 -8.14 6.26 -0.63
CA ASN A 52 -7.95 5.09 -1.49
C ASN A 52 -8.84 3.95 -1.00
N TYR A 53 -9.47 3.25 -1.93
CA TYR A 53 -10.22 2.03 -1.67
C TYR A 53 -9.80 0.94 -2.65
N ARG A 54 -9.49 -0.24 -2.14
CA ARG A 54 -9.12 -1.42 -2.93
C ARG A 54 -9.94 -2.62 -2.53
N ASN A 55 -10.50 -3.28 -3.54
CA ASN A 55 -11.15 -4.58 -3.42
C ASN A 55 -10.32 -5.61 -4.20
N GLN A 56 -9.74 -6.57 -3.49
CA GLN A 56 -8.90 -7.61 -4.08
C GLN A 56 -9.64 -8.93 -4.07
N TRP A 57 -9.62 -9.61 -5.22
CA TRP A 57 -10.23 -10.92 -5.50
C TRP A 57 -11.74 -10.98 -5.31
N PRO A 58 -12.50 -10.05 -5.91
CA PRO A 58 -13.96 -10.03 -5.79
C PRO A 58 -14.65 -11.24 -6.41
N GLY A 59 -13.97 -12.01 -7.27
CA GLY A 59 -14.49 -13.22 -7.90
C GLY A 59 -14.45 -14.45 -7.00
N LEU A 60 -13.79 -14.38 -5.85
CA LEU A 60 -13.82 -15.43 -4.83
C LEU A 60 -14.98 -15.18 -3.86
N ASP A 61 -15.46 -16.23 -3.18
CA ASP A 61 -16.47 -16.11 -2.10
C ASP A 61 -16.00 -15.20 -0.97
N HIS A 62 -14.70 -14.97 -0.92
CA HIS A 62 -14.02 -14.16 0.08
C HIS A 62 -13.08 -13.15 -0.59
N SER A 63 -13.16 -11.90 -0.16
CA SER A 63 -12.39 -10.79 -0.72
C SER A 63 -11.65 -10.01 0.37
N PHE A 64 -10.59 -9.30 -0.03
CA PHE A 64 -9.86 -8.37 0.82
C PHE A 64 -10.24 -6.95 0.44
N ASN A 65 -10.81 -6.23 1.41
CA ASN A 65 -11.16 -4.83 1.26
C ASN A 65 -10.17 -3.99 2.07
N THR A 66 -9.57 -3.00 1.43
CA THR A 66 -8.58 -2.12 2.03
C THR A 66 -8.97 -0.68 1.76
N PHE A 67 -8.86 0.18 2.75
CA PHE A 67 -9.02 1.61 2.58
C PHE A 67 -7.89 2.37 3.28
N SER A 68 -7.56 3.54 2.75
CA SER A 68 -6.67 4.51 3.36
C SER A 68 -7.24 5.90 3.17
N ALA A 69 -7.27 6.70 4.22
CA ALA A 69 -7.59 8.10 4.17
C ALA A 69 -6.49 8.88 4.87
N TYR A 70 -6.09 10.02 4.31
CA TYR A 70 -5.07 10.84 4.91
C TYR A 70 -5.37 12.33 4.72
N PHE A 71 -4.85 13.11 5.64
CA PHE A 71 -4.80 14.57 5.58
C PHE A 71 -3.38 14.99 5.95
N ASP A 72 -2.77 15.89 5.19
CA ASP A 72 -1.48 16.47 5.52
C ASP A 72 -1.41 17.95 5.16
N HIS A 73 -0.55 18.65 5.90
CA HIS A 73 -0.33 20.08 5.76
C HIS A 73 1.14 20.41 5.95
N PHE A 74 1.68 21.27 5.10
CA PHE A 74 3.05 21.77 5.22
C PHE A 74 3.08 23.13 5.92
N ILE A 75 3.92 23.24 6.94
CA ILE A 75 4.13 24.45 7.73
C ILE A 75 5.42 25.14 7.24
N ASP A 76 5.27 26.08 6.32
CA ASP A 76 6.38 26.73 5.59
C ASP A 76 7.48 27.28 6.51
N HIS A 77 7.13 28.07 7.53
CA HIS A 77 8.09 28.73 8.41
C HIS A 77 8.88 27.75 9.31
N ARG A 78 8.48 26.48 9.37
CA ARG A 78 9.14 25.42 10.14
C ARG A 78 9.75 24.33 9.28
N ASN A 79 9.61 24.42 7.95
CA ASN A 79 10.03 23.37 7.01
C ASN A 79 9.53 21.97 7.44
N SER A 80 8.30 21.89 7.93
CA SER A 80 7.75 20.67 8.52
C SER A 80 6.39 20.36 7.97
N GLY A 81 6.11 19.07 7.78
CA GLY A 81 4.79 18.55 7.48
C GLY A 81 4.16 17.91 8.71
N VAL A 82 2.85 18.07 8.87
CA VAL A 82 2.04 17.37 9.86
C VAL A 82 0.88 16.69 9.17
N GLY A 83 0.44 15.55 9.67
CA GLY A 83 -0.66 14.84 9.05
C GLY A 83 -1.32 13.81 9.95
N VAL A 84 -2.44 13.31 9.46
CA VAL A 84 -3.21 12.22 10.07
C VAL A 84 -3.47 11.17 8.99
N ILE A 85 -3.41 9.92 9.36
CA ILE A 85 -3.73 8.79 8.49
C ILE A 85 -4.71 7.85 9.20
N ALA A 86 -5.67 7.33 8.45
CA ALA A 86 -6.59 6.29 8.89
C ALA A 86 -6.60 5.19 7.83
N ASN A 87 -6.21 3.99 8.23
CA ASN A 87 -6.16 2.82 7.36
C ASN A 87 -7.08 1.73 7.89
N GLY A 88 -7.57 0.88 6.99
CA GLY A 88 -8.32 -0.28 7.40
C GLY A 88 -8.28 -1.41 6.39
N THR A 89 -8.34 -2.64 6.90
CA THR A 89 -8.52 -3.84 6.10
C THR A 89 -9.64 -4.68 6.67
N ARG A 90 -10.36 -5.35 5.77
CA ARG A 90 -11.31 -6.39 6.11
C ARG A 90 -11.05 -7.60 5.24
N ASP A 91 -10.61 -8.66 5.86
CA ASP A 91 -10.51 -9.99 5.27
C ASP A 91 -11.81 -10.74 5.57
N THR A 92 -12.58 -11.05 4.54
CA THR A 92 -13.87 -11.74 4.70
C THR A 92 -13.70 -13.26 4.86
N PHE A 93 -12.52 -13.81 4.55
CA PHE A 93 -12.20 -15.22 4.79
C PHE A 93 -11.93 -15.50 6.28
N ALA A 94 -10.97 -14.80 6.84
CA ALA A 94 -10.62 -14.93 8.26
C ALA A 94 -11.53 -14.12 9.19
N GLN A 95 -12.51 -13.38 8.63
CA GLN A 95 -13.36 -12.44 9.36
C GLN A 95 -12.53 -11.44 10.20
N LEU A 96 -11.34 -11.12 9.70
CA LEU A 96 -10.38 -10.25 10.34
C LEU A 96 -10.59 -8.82 9.89
N GLN A 97 -10.68 -7.91 10.86
CA GLN A 97 -10.68 -6.47 10.64
C GLN A 97 -9.46 -5.86 11.32
N ASN A 98 -8.81 -4.95 10.61
CA ASN A 98 -7.69 -4.18 11.14
C ASN A 98 -7.96 -2.70 10.86
N MET A 99 -7.88 -1.86 11.89
CA MET A 99 -8.07 -0.41 11.82
C MET A 99 -6.86 0.27 12.45
N GLU A 100 -6.28 1.21 11.75
CA GLU A 100 -5.14 2.02 12.18
C GLU A 100 -5.51 3.49 12.11
N ILE A 101 -5.18 4.25 13.15
CA ILE A 101 -5.20 5.72 13.14
C ILE A 101 -3.83 6.20 13.60
N GLY A 102 -3.20 7.06 12.81
CA GLY A 102 -1.84 7.53 13.06
C GLY A 102 -1.69 9.04 12.88
N LEU A 103 -0.78 9.61 13.67
CA LEU A 103 -0.28 10.97 13.51
C LEU A 103 1.08 10.91 12.82
N THR A 104 1.30 11.81 11.88
CA THR A 104 2.52 11.85 11.08
C THR A 104 3.19 13.22 11.16
N TYR A 105 4.51 13.19 11.16
CA TYR A 105 5.35 14.38 11.13
C TYR A 105 6.52 14.14 10.20
N ALA A 106 6.87 15.14 9.38
CA ALA A 106 8.08 15.10 8.58
C ALA A 106 8.82 16.44 8.64
N TYR A 107 10.13 16.39 8.67
CA TYR A 107 11.00 17.56 8.59
C TYR A 107 11.74 17.58 7.28
N ARG A 108 11.71 18.73 6.59
CA ARG A 108 12.37 18.94 5.31
C ARG A 108 13.68 19.68 5.47
N VAL A 109 14.75 19.10 4.92
CA VAL A 109 16.06 19.72 4.80
C VAL A 109 16.29 20.09 3.33
N GLN A 110 16.58 21.34 3.04
CA GLN A 110 16.98 21.77 1.71
C GLN A 110 18.49 21.55 1.55
N LEU A 111 18.89 20.73 0.59
CA LEU A 111 20.29 20.39 0.30
C LEU A 111 20.88 21.23 -0.86
N GLY A 112 20.03 21.90 -1.62
CA GLY A 112 20.38 22.74 -2.77
C GLY A 112 19.18 23.50 -3.25
N GLU A 113 19.28 24.20 -4.39
CA GLU A 113 18.18 25.02 -4.92
C GLU A 113 16.90 24.20 -5.18
N GLU A 114 17.05 22.98 -5.70
CA GLU A 114 15.93 22.08 -6.06
C GLU A 114 16.11 20.67 -5.49
N ARG A 115 16.90 20.50 -4.42
CA ARG A 115 17.19 19.21 -3.79
C ARG A 115 16.74 19.22 -2.35
N PHE A 116 15.90 18.26 -2.01
CA PHE A 116 15.28 18.17 -0.69
C PHE A 116 15.40 16.77 -0.10
N LEU A 117 15.59 16.71 1.19
CA LEU A 117 15.54 15.49 1.99
C LEU A 117 14.47 15.66 3.06
N HIS A 118 13.53 14.75 3.10
CA HIS A 118 12.53 14.65 4.17
C HIS A 118 12.86 13.48 5.09
N ALA A 119 12.75 13.71 6.40
CA ALA A 119 12.75 12.66 7.41
C ALA A 119 11.39 12.63 8.08
N GLY A 120 10.70 11.50 8.04
CA GLY A 120 9.34 11.34 8.52
C GLY A 120 9.21 10.30 9.60
N PHE A 121 8.22 10.54 10.46
CA PHE A 121 7.86 9.68 11.58
C PHE A 121 6.34 9.59 11.68
N GLN A 122 5.84 8.40 12.06
CA GLN A 122 4.43 8.14 12.31
C GLN A 122 4.28 7.37 13.61
N ALA A 123 3.34 7.78 14.43
CA ALA A 123 2.88 7.03 15.60
C ALA A 123 1.41 6.69 15.41
N SER A 124 1.08 5.42 15.54
CA SER A 124 -0.25 4.88 15.24
C SER A 124 -0.77 4.05 16.38
N PHE A 125 -2.10 4.05 16.52
CA PHE A 125 -2.85 3.09 17.30
C PHE A 125 -3.57 2.14 16.35
N VAL A 126 -3.38 0.85 16.55
CA VAL A 126 -3.93 -0.22 15.72
C VAL A 126 -4.87 -1.06 16.55
N ASN A 127 -6.08 -1.29 16.02
CA ASN A 127 -7.07 -2.18 16.59
C ASN A 127 -7.37 -3.32 15.61
N ARG A 128 -7.27 -4.55 16.09
CA ARG A 128 -7.52 -5.76 15.32
C ARG A 128 -8.67 -6.52 15.96
N ASN A 129 -9.64 -6.92 15.13
CA ASN A 129 -10.78 -7.70 15.53
C ASN A 129 -10.92 -8.93 14.65
N VAL A 130 -11.32 -10.05 15.25
CA VAL A 130 -11.67 -11.26 14.53
C VAL A 130 -13.03 -11.76 15.00
N ASN A 131 -13.92 -12.07 14.07
CA ASN A 131 -15.19 -12.69 14.40
C ASN A 131 -15.05 -14.21 14.38
N VAL A 132 -14.71 -14.76 15.53
CA VAL A 132 -14.44 -16.20 15.69
C VAL A 132 -15.71 -17.04 15.56
N GLU A 133 -16.88 -16.48 15.88
CA GLU A 133 -18.16 -17.18 15.82
C GLU A 133 -18.56 -17.60 14.41
N SER A 134 -18.07 -16.86 13.41
CA SER A 134 -18.33 -17.15 11.99
C SER A 134 -17.35 -18.15 11.36
N ILE A 135 -16.29 -18.54 12.09
CA ILE A 135 -15.30 -19.50 11.61
C ILE A 135 -15.77 -20.92 11.87
N ILE A 136 -16.05 -21.67 10.81
CA ILE A 136 -16.42 -23.09 10.90
C ILE A 136 -15.14 -23.91 10.84
N LEU A 137 -14.84 -24.64 11.92
CA LEU A 137 -13.71 -25.57 11.95
C LEU A 137 -14.07 -26.90 11.28
N GLY A 138 -13.07 -27.55 10.68
CA GLY A 138 -13.24 -28.86 10.08
C GLY A 138 -13.79 -29.93 11.05
N THR A 139 -13.56 -29.78 12.37
CA THR A 139 -14.11 -30.63 13.43
C THR A 139 -15.62 -30.43 13.66
N GLN A 140 -16.17 -29.33 13.18
CA GLN A 140 -17.59 -28.99 13.25
C GLN A 140 -18.36 -29.44 11.99
N LEU A 141 -17.67 -29.93 10.97
CA LEU A 141 -18.29 -30.40 9.74
C LEU A 141 -18.58 -31.88 9.83
N ASP A 142 -19.86 -32.24 9.84
CA ASP A 142 -20.31 -33.61 9.58
C ASP A 142 -20.35 -33.79 8.03
N ILE A 143 -19.26 -34.36 7.51
CA ILE A 143 -19.07 -34.53 6.05
C ILE A 143 -20.12 -35.45 5.45
N ASP A 144 -20.59 -36.45 6.22
CA ASP A 144 -21.57 -37.44 5.76
C ASP A 144 -22.97 -36.84 5.63
N ARG A 145 -23.29 -35.85 6.46
CA ARG A 145 -24.61 -35.21 6.50
C ARG A 145 -24.59 -33.82 5.81
N GLY A 146 -23.41 -33.27 5.50
CA GLY A 146 -23.29 -31.95 4.91
C GLY A 146 -23.77 -30.81 5.81
N ILE A 147 -23.71 -30.99 7.16
CA ILE A 147 -24.18 -30.04 8.16
C ILE A 147 -23.05 -29.62 9.10
N VAL A 148 -23.17 -28.42 9.65
CA VAL A 148 -22.32 -27.97 10.75
C VAL A 148 -22.90 -28.49 12.09
N VAL A 149 -22.13 -29.31 12.79
CA VAL A 149 -22.52 -29.92 14.07
C VAL A 149 -21.57 -29.43 15.15
N GLY A 150 -22.13 -28.98 16.26
CA GLY A 150 -21.36 -28.60 17.45
C GLY A 150 -21.43 -27.09 17.76
N GLU A 151 -21.18 -26.80 19.04
CA GLU A 151 -21.07 -25.42 19.52
C GLU A 151 -19.82 -24.74 18.91
N GLY A 152 -19.93 -23.45 18.64
CA GLY A 152 -18.80 -22.64 18.17
C GLY A 152 -17.59 -22.71 19.10
N ILE A 153 -16.51 -22.05 18.71
CA ILE A 153 -15.23 -22.07 19.46
C ILE A 153 -15.39 -21.31 20.78
N ASN A 154 -16.02 -21.90 21.79
CA ASN A 154 -16.26 -21.25 23.09
C ASN A 154 -14.96 -20.92 23.88
N TRP A 155 -13.85 -21.60 23.59
CA TRP A 155 -12.56 -21.35 24.26
C TRP A 155 -11.71 -20.22 23.66
N VAL A 156 -12.13 -19.64 22.54
CA VAL A 156 -11.42 -18.53 21.87
C VAL A 156 -12.10 -17.18 22.17
N THR A 157 -13.24 -17.16 22.85
CA THR A 157 -14.08 -15.97 23.04
C THR A 157 -13.42 -14.83 23.83
N ASP A 158 -12.36 -15.09 24.59
CA ASP A 158 -11.69 -14.05 25.38
C ASP A 158 -10.70 -13.17 24.59
N VAL A 159 -10.41 -13.49 23.32
CA VAL A 159 -9.37 -12.81 22.55
C VAL A 159 -9.84 -12.47 21.13
N SER A 160 -11.06 -11.95 20.99
CA SER A 160 -11.58 -11.49 19.68
C SER A 160 -11.04 -10.12 19.24
N GLN A 161 -10.42 -9.39 20.16
CA GLN A 161 -9.90 -8.04 19.91
C GLN A 161 -8.50 -7.86 20.47
N ARG A 162 -7.61 -7.23 19.69
CA ARG A 162 -6.27 -6.85 20.13
C ARG A 162 -5.92 -5.46 19.63
N SER A 163 -5.38 -4.65 20.55
CA SER A 163 -4.91 -3.31 20.22
C SER A 163 -3.43 -3.19 20.55
N HIS A 164 -2.71 -2.38 19.77
CA HIS A 164 -1.31 -2.08 20.02
C HIS A 164 -0.94 -0.71 19.43
N GLU A 165 0.16 -0.18 19.91
CA GLU A 165 0.79 1.00 19.35
C GLU A 165 1.84 0.58 18.33
N ASP A 166 2.01 1.39 17.28
CA ASP A 166 2.98 1.16 16.23
C ASP A 166 3.72 2.44 15.85
N ILE A 167 4.96 2.27 15.45
CA ILE A 167 5.86 3.35 15.05
C ILE A 167 6.44 3.03 13.68
N ASN A 168 6.36 4.03 12.78
CA ASN A 168 6.94 3.96 11.45
C ASN A 168 7.88 5.15 11.24
N ALA A 169 8.94 4.95 10.47
CA ALA A 169 9.88 6.00 10.12
C ALA A 169 10.28 5.90 8.64
N GLY A 170 10.69 7.03 8.06
CA GLY A 170 11.14 7.04 6.69
C GLY A 170 11.99 8.22 6.32
N LEU A 171 12.67 8.06 5.20
CA LEU A 171 13.47 9.09 4.53
C LEU A 171 12.99 9.19 3.08
N TYR A 172 13.00 10.41 2.54
CA TYR A 172 12.60 10.67 1.17
C TYR A 172 13.44 11.81 0.61
N TYR A 173 14.26 11.48 -0.39
CA TYR A 173 15.03 12.44 -1.18
C TYR A 173 14.35 12.66 -2.52
N TYR A 174 14.33 13.92 -2.99
CA TYR A 174 13.91 14.25 -4.34
C TYR A 174 14.59 15.48 -4.88
N ASP A 175 14.72 15.51 -6.19
CA ASP A 175 15.04 16.66 -6.99
C ASP A 175 14.02 16.80 -8.15
N ASP A 176 14.29 17.64 -9.14
CA ASP A 176 13.38 17.87 -10.27
C ASP A 176 12.97 16.63 -11.05
N LYS A 177 13.84 15.63 -11.14
CA LYS A 177 13.66 14.47 -12.00
C LYS A 177 13.73 13.14 -11.30
N PHE A 178 14.45 13.08 -10.19
CA PHE A 178 14.74 11.84 -9.47
C PHE A 178 14.19 11.87 -8.06
N TRP A 179 13.71 10.75 -7.60
CA TRP A 179 13.35 10.58 -6.20
C TRP A 179 13.71 9.19 -5.69
N LEU A 180 14.02 9.11 -4.41
CA LEU A 180 14.33 7.88 -3.70
C LEU A 180 13.81 7.95 -2.27
N GLY A 181 13.05 6.96 -1.84
CA GLY A 181 12.53 6.85 -0.49
C GLY A 181 12.84 5.52 0.15
N MET A 182 13.01 5.55 1.46
CA MET A 182 13.16 4.37 2.30
C MET A 182 12.22 4.51 3.49
N ALA A 183 11.53 3.43 3.85
CA ALA A 183 10.66 3.39 5.03
C ALA A 183 10.84 2.08 5.79
N ALA A 184 10.66 2.18 7.12
CA ALA A 184 10.59 1.05 8.02
C ALA A 184 9.30 1.17 8.83
N HIS A 185 8.43 0.18 8.73
CA HIS A 185 7.18 0.09 9.43
C HIS A 185 7.24 -0.98 10.51
N HIS A 186 6.38 -0.87 11.51
CA HIS A 186 6.32 -1.80 12.64
C HIS A 186 7.62 -1.87 13.45
N LEU A 187 8.22 -0.70 13.72
CA LEU A 187 9.46 -0.61 14.51
C LEU A 187 9.27 -1.09 15.95
N THR A 188 8.07 -0.99 16.49
CA THR A 188 7.71 -1.52 17.81
C THR A 188 7.65 -3.03 17.85
N ARG A 189 7.51 -3.70 16.69
CA ARG A 189 7.33 -5.14 16.56
C ARG A 189 6.25 -5.67 17.51
N PRO A 190 5.00 -5.19 17.40
CA PRO A 190 3.95 -5.54 18.34
C PRO A 190 3.57 -7.02 18.25
N TYR A 191 3.00 -7.55 19.33
CA TYR A 191 2.36 -8.86 19.32
C TYR A 191 1.00 -8.74 18.65
N THR A 192 0.76 -9.47 17.58
CA THR A 192 -0.46 -9.39 16.77
C THR A 192 -1.32 -10.65 16.82
N SER A 193 -0.84 -11.71 17.48
CA SER A 193 -1.58 -12.96 17.64
C SER A 193 -2.77 -12.79 18.59
N PHE A 194 -3.90 -13.43 18.27
CA PHE A 194 -5.05 -13.55 19.15
C PHE A 194 -4.89 -14.68 20.18
N LEU A 195 -3.90 -15.55 20.01
CA LEU A 195 -3.58 -16.62 20.96
C LEU A 195 -2.67 -16.09 22.06
N GLN A 196 -3.03 -16.30 23.31
CA GLN A 196 -2.29 -15.78 24.46
C GLN A 196 -0.87 -16.38 24.63
N MET A 197 -0.64 -17.58 24.09
CA MET A 197 0.66 -18.27 24.17
C MET A 197 1.56 -18.03 22.96
N ASP A 198 1.13 -17.23 21.98
CA ASP A 198 1.92 -16.99 20.78
C ASP A 198 2.78 -15.73 20.96
N GLU A 199 4.09 -15.92 21.12
CA GLU A 199 5.08 -14.83 21.25
C GLU A 199 5.53 -14.26 19.91
N ASN A 200 4.84 -14.57 18.79
CA ASN A 200 5.22 -14.09 17.49
C ASN A 200 4.98 -12.57 17.37
N LYS A 201 6.06 -11.86 17.14
CA LYS A 201 6.06 -10.41 16.89
C LYS A 201 5.91 -10.13 15.41
N LEU A 202 5.15 -9.09 15.10
CA LEU A 202 5.05 -8.60 13.74
C LEU A 202 6.44 -8.22 13.22
N PRO A 203 6.90 -8.77 12.07
CA PRO A 203 8.19 -8.41 11.51
C PRO A 203 8.19 -6.95 11.02
N ILE A 204 9.34 -6.29 11.13
CA ILE A 204 9.54 -4.97 10.53
C ILE A 204 9.38 -5.11 9.02
N ARG A 205 8.56 -4.22 8.42
CA ARG A 205 8.45 -4.08 6.98
C ARG A 205 9.39 -2.99 6.50
N TYR A 206 10.35 -3.34 5.67
CA TYR A 206 11.22 -2.42 4.96
C TYR A 206 10.63 -2.14 3.57
N ALA A 207 10.64 -0.88 3.15
CA ALA A 207 10.25 -0.46 1.81
C ALA A 207 11.34 0.46 1.22
N VAL A 208 11.65 0.25 -0.06
CA VAL A 208 12.51 1.15 -0.84
C VAL A 208 11.78 1.44 -2.13
N HIS A 209 11.56 2.71 -2.41
CA HIS A 209 10.82 3.14 -3.60
C HIS A 209 11.51 4.33 -4.24
N GLY A 210 11.35 4.47 -5.54
CA GLY A 210 11.96 5.58 -6.26
C GLY A 210 11.62 5.57 -7.73
N GLY A 211 12.14 6.55 -8.42
CA GLY A 211 11.94 6.65 -9.85
C GLY A 211 12.61 7.87 -10.46
N ILE A 212 12.43 7.98 -11.77
CA ILE A 212 12.94 9.07 -12.59
C ILE A 212 11.86 9.54 -13.57
N THR A 213 11.77 10.85 -13.75
CA THR A 213 10.83 11.49 -14.68
C THR A 213 11.58 12.10 -15.85
N PHE A 214 11.09 11.82 -17.04
CA PHE A 214 11.56 12.41 -18.30
C PHE A 214 10.49 13.36 -18.83
N ASP A 215 10.84 14.63 -18.98
CA ASP A 215 9.98 15.60 -19.64
C ASP A 215 9.95 15.28 -21.14
N LEU A 216 8.79 14.92 -21.66
CA LEU A 216 8.57 14.65 -23.08
C LEU A 216 8.27 15.94 -23.85
N PHE A 217 8.82 17.06 -23.38
CA PHE A 217 8.55 18.36 -23.93
C PHE A 217 9.30 18.56 -25.27
N SER A 218 8.56 18.38 -26.36
CA SER A 218 8.87 19.06 -27.63
C SER A 218 7.66 19.95 -27.92
N PRO A 219 7.79 21.29 -27.90
CA PRO A 219 6.66 22.12 -28.26
C PRO A 219 6.28 21.76 -29.70
N ALA A 220 5.16 21.10 -29.88
CA ALA A 220 4.56 20.96 -31.17
C ALA A 220 4.26 22.37 -31.67
N ILE A 221 4.47 22.68 -32.96
CA ILE A 221 4.26 23.99 -33.54
C ILE A 221 2.84 24.52 -33.17
N GLY A 222 1.84 23.64 -33.03
CA GLY A 222 0.48 23.99 -32.59
C GLY A 222 0.37 24.44 -31.13
N ASP A 223 1.19 23.93 -30.23
CA ASP A 223 1.19 24.31 -28.81
C ASP A 223 1.75 25.72 -28.60
N VAL A 224 2.70 26.11 -29.42
CA VAL A 224 3.29 27.46 -29.44
C VAL A 224 2.29 28.51 -30.00
N ILE A 225 1.53 28.12 -31.01
CA ILE A 225 0.53 28.99 -31.64
C ILE A 225 -0.68 29.22 -30.72
N ASN A 226 -1.10 28.21 -29.97
CA ASN A 226 -2.29 28.26 -29.11
C ASN A 226 -1.97 28.67 -27.66
N ASN A 227 -0.73 28.91 -27.29
CA ASN A 227 -0.26 29.21 -25.93
C ASN A 227 -0.73 28.18 -24.88
N THR A 228 -0.96 26.95 -25.31
CA THR A 228 -1.38 25.80 -24.47
C THR A 228 -0.19 24.86 -24.29
N LEU A 229 0.71 25.21 -23.36
CA LEU A 229 1.78 24.31 -22.94
C LEU A 229 1.20 23.19 -22.11
N GLN A 230 0.88 22.07 -22.73
CA GLN A 230 0.43 20.88 -22.01
C GLN A 230 1.62 20.16 -21.40
N GLU A 231 1.57 19.93 -20.10
CA GLU A 231 2.57 19.11 -19.41
C GLU A 231 2.53 17.67 -19.91
N ARG A 232 3.68 17.15 -20.32
CA ARG A 232 3.86 15.77 -20.80
C ARG A 232 5.11 15.21 -20.15
N ASN A 233 4.97 14.14 -19.40
CA ASN A 233 6.11 13.47 -18.81
C ASN A 233 5.93 11.95 -18.79
N LEU A 234 7.05 11.24 -18.80
CA LEU A 234 7.13 9.79 -18.62
C LEU A 234 7.92 9.53 -17.36
N SER A 235 7.32 8.82 -16.41
CA SER A 235 7.96 8.39 -15.17
C SER A 235 8.20 6.91 -15.18
N LEU A 236 9.41 6.49 -14.84
CA LEU A 236 9.76 5.10 -14.56
C LEU A 236 9.96 4.97 -13.05
N ALA A 237 9.31 4.01 -12.42
CA ALA A 237 9.38 3.89 -10.98
C ALA A 237 9.36 2.43 -10.50
N PHE A 238 9.82 2.25 -9.27
CA PHE A 238 9.84 0.98 -8.59
C PHE A 238 9.40 1.12 -7.13
N ASN A 239 8.93 0.02 -6.55
CA ASN A 239 8.68 -0.10 -5.14
C ASN A 239 9.00 -1.53 -4.69
N TYR A 240 10.03 -1.68 -3.86
CA TYR A 240 10.40 -2.94 -3.24
C TYR A 240 10.00 -2.96 -1.78
N LYS A 241 9.36 -4.04 -1.35
CA LYS A 241 8.95 -4.26 0.05
C LYS A 241 9.42 -5.62 0.52
N ARG A 242 9.83 -5.68 1.79
CA ARG A 242 10.17 -6.92 2.46
C ARG A 242 9.65 -6.91 3.90
N GLN A 243 8.94 -7.99 4.27
CA GLN A 243 8.44 -8.22 5.63
C GLN A 243 8.57 -9.70 5.97
N GLY A 244 9.41 -10.02 6.93
CA GLY A 244 9.72 -11.41 7.27
C GLY A 244 10.29 -12.18 6.07
N LEU A 245 9.59 -13.23 5.66
CA LEU A 245 9.92 -14.05 4.48
C LEU A 245 9.28 -13.55 3.19
N PHE A 246 8.36 -12.59 3.29
CA PHE A 246 7.66 -12.02 2.15
C PHE A 246 8.44 -10.85 1.58
N ASP A 247 8.62 -10.87 0.27
CA ASP A 247 9.18 -9.76 -0.51
C ASP A 247 8.40 -9.58 -1.81
N GLN A 248 8.33 -8.34 -2.26
CA GLN A 248 7.58 -7.93 -3.45
C GLN A 248 8.31 -6.79 -4.13
N LEU A 249 8.33 -6.83 -5.45
CA LEU A 249 8.81 -5.76 -6.31
C LEU A 249 7.70 -5.33 -7.24
N ASP A 250 7.40 -4.05 -7.26
CA ASP A 250 6.55 -3.39 -8.24
C ASP A 250 7.46 -2.57 -9.15
N LEU A 251 7.35 -2.75 -10.47
CA LEU A 251 8.06 -1.98 -11.50
C LEU A 251 7.05 -1.41 -12.47
N GLY A 252 7.15 -0.14 -12.82
CA GLY A 252 6.19 0.44 -13.74
C GLY A 252 6.64 1.70 -14.44
N ALA A 253 5.80 2.07 -15.40
CA ALA A 253 5.92 3.30 -16.17
C ALA A 253 4.56 4.01 -16.18
N GLU A 254 4.60 5.33 -16.05
CA GLU A 254 3.44 6.20 -16.09
C GLU A 254 3.66 7.35 -17.06
N LEU A 255 2.73 7.50 -17.99
CA LEU A 255 2.69 8.58 -18.96
C LEU A 255 1.64 9.60 -18.51
N PHE A 256 2.07 10.80 -18.17
CA PHE A 256 1.20 11.93 -17.92
C PHE A 256 1.08 12.79 -19.18
N TYR A 257 -0.14 12.99 -19.63
CA TYR A 257 -0.53 13.91 -20.69
C TYR A 257 -1.74 14.68 -20.21
N ALA A 258 -1.51 15.86 -19.66
CA ALA A 258 -2.55 16.63 -18.98
C ALA A 258 -3.85 16.71 -19.79
N PRO A 259 -5.03 16.38 -19.20
CA PRO A 259 -5.27 16.03 -17.80
C PRO A 259 -5.24 14.52 -17.50
N VAL A 260 -4.81 13.67 -18.44
CA VAL A 260 -4.89 12.20 -18.37
C VAL A 260 -3.55 11.61 -17.96
N MET A 261 -3.57 10.59 -17.11
CA MET A 261 -2.45 9.75 -16.80
C MET A 261 -2.76 8.29 -17.12
N LEU A 262 -1.82 7.62 -17.74
CA LEU A 262 -1.85 6.20 -18.06
C LEU A 262 -0.65 5.52 -17.40
N GLY A 263 -0.88 4.43 -16.69
CA GLY A 263 0.17 3.65 -16.05
C GLY A 263 0.08 2.18 -16.37
N ILE A 264 1.24 1.54 -16.44
CA ILE A 264 1.37 0.09 -16.50
C ILE A 264 2.42 -0.35 -15.50
N TRP A 265 2.07 -1.36 -14.69
CA TRP A 265 2.94 -1.88 -13.65
C TRP A 265 2.97 -3.39 -13.66
N TYR A 266 4.12 -3.94 -13.35
CA TYR A 266 4.34 -5.34 -13.06
C TYR A 266 4.59 -5.53 -11.57
N ARG A 267 3.90 -6.50 -10.96
CA ARG A 267 4.07 -6.87 -9.56
C ARG A 267 4.54 -8.31 -9.45
N GLY A 268 5.61 -8.51 -8.72
CA GLY A 268 6.18 -9.82 -8.41
C GLY A 268 7.70 -9.82 -8.54
N LEU A 269 8.30 -10.91 -8.11
CA LEU A 269 9.70 -11.23 -8.40
C LEU A 269 9.69 -12.29 -9.50
N PRO A 270 10.24 -12.05 -10.69
CA PRO A 270 10.16 -12.99 -11.82
C PRO A 270 10.60 -14.41 -11.47
N THR A 271 11.59 -14.51 -10.60
CA THR A 271 12.06 -15.80 -10.05
C THR A 271 12.43 -15.63 -8.58
N LYS A 272 11.81 -16.43 -7.71
CA LYS A 272 12.20 -16.56 -6.31
C LYS A 272 12.39 -18.04 -5.99
N ASN A 273 13.56 -18.41 -5.46
CA ASN A 273 13.92 -19.82 -5.16
C ASN A 273 13.68 -20.75 -6.35
N ALA A 274 14.09 -20.33 -7.56
CA ALA A 274 13.90 -21.03 -8.84
C ALA A 274 12.43 -21.27 -9.26
N LEU A 275 11.47 -20.60 -8.63
CA LEU A 275 10.05 -20.68 -8.98
C LEU A 275 9.52 -19.30 -9.45
N PRO A 276 8.57 -19.28 -10.40
CA PRO A 276 7.88 -18.05 -10.78
C PRO A 276 7.12 -17.47 -9.59
N ASN A 277 7.36 -16.20 -9.28
CA ASN A 277 6.66 -15.45 -8.22
C ASN A 277 6.02 -14.20 -8.80
N ASN A 278 5.27 -14.37 -9.89
CA ASN A 278 4.52 -13.32 -10.55
C ASN A 278 3.17 -13.17 -9.86
N GLU A 279 2.76 -11.95 -9.56
CA GLU A 279 1.49 -11.67 -8.89
C GLU A 279 0.47 -11.05 -9.86
N ALA A 280 0.78 -9.87 -10.42
CA ALA A 280 -0.16 -9.14 -11.26
C ALA A 280 0.52 -8.25 -12.30
N LEU A 281 -0.21 -8.01 -13.40
CA LEU A 281 -0.04 -6.84 -14.28
C LEU A 281 -1.11 -5.83 -13.92
N ILE A 282 -0.74 -4.56 -13.78
CA ILE A 282 -1.63 -3.50 -13.32
C ILE A 282 -1.75 -2.46 -14.41
N ALA A 283 -2.97 -2.13 -14.79
CA ALA A 283 -3.29 -1.00 -15.64
C ALA A 283 -3.86 0.13 -14.78
N LEU A 284 -3.40 1.36 -15.00
CA LEU A 284 -3.79 2.54 -14.25
C LEU A 284 -4.27 3.63 -15.20
N LEU A 285 -5.39 4.26 -14.85
CA LEU A 285 -5.95 5.43 -15.50
C LEU A 285 -6.19 6.51 -14.45
N GLY A 286 -5.65 7.71 -14.65
CA GLY A 286 -5.83 8.85 -13.76
C GLY A 286 -6.27 10.10 -14.50
N PHE A 287 -6.92 11.00 -13.76
CA PHE A 287 -7.36 12.30 -14.24
C PHE A 287 -6.98 13.37 -13.22
N SER A 288 -6.29 14.42 -13.69
CA SER A 288 -5.99 15.62 -12.92
C SER A 288 -6.87 16.77 -13.40
N LEU A 289 -7.86 17.13 -12.62
CA LEU A 289 -8.83 18.15 -12.97
C LEU A 289 -8.32 19.56 -12.64
N PRO A 290 -8.78 20.62 -13.34
CA PRO A 290 -8.29 21.99 -13.13
C PRO A 290 -8.52 22.55 -11.73
N ASN A 291 -9.42 21.96 -10.96
CA ASN A 291 -9.75 22.35 -9.57
C ASN A 291 -8.90 21.65 -8.52
N ASP A 292 -7.71 21.13 -8.88
CA ASP A 292 -6.82 20.41 -7.98
C ASP A 292 -7.39 19.08 -7.43
N LEU A 293 -8.45 18.58 -8.05
CA LEU A 293 -9.02 17.26 -7.78
C LEU A 293 -8.38 16.24 -8.72
N GLN A 294 -7.91 15.15 -8.16
CA GLN A 294 -7.29 14.03 -8.87
C GLN A 294 -8.04 12.76 -8.57
N VAL A 295 -8.33 11.98 -9.60
CA VAL A 295 -9.03 10.70 -9.48
C VAL A 295 -8.24 9.66 -10.24
N GLY A 296 -8.02 8.52 -9.61
CA GLY A 296 -7.31 7.38 -10.20
C GLY A 296 -8.13 6.10 -10.08
N TYR A 297 -8.00 5.26 -11.09
CA TYR A 297 -8.53 3.90 -11.09
C TYR A 297 -7.44 2.95 -11.59
N SER A 298 -7.26 1.83 -10.90
CA SER A 298 -6.41 0.76 -11.39
C SER A 298 -7.08 -0.59 -11.32
N TYR A 299 -6.67 -1.46 -12.24
CA TYR A 299 -7.10 -2.84 -12.29
C TYR A 299 -5.88 -3.76 -12.34
N ASP A 300 -5.85 -4.73 -11.41
CA ASP A 300 -4.79 -5.73 -11.33
C ASP A 300 -5.24 -7.01 -12.02
N PHE A 301 -4.59 -7.35 -13.11
CA PHE A 301 -4.74 -8.65 -13.79
C PHE A 301 -3.89 -9.68 -13.06
N THR A 302 -4.52 -10.56 -12.28
CA THR A 302 -3.85 -11.63 -11.55
C THR A 302 -3.21 -12.64 -12.53
N ILE A 303 -1.89 -12.67 -12.60
CA ILE A 303 -1.11 -13.59 -13.46
C ILE A 303 -0.48 -14.75 -12.68
N SER A 304 -0.69 -14.80 -11.36
CA SER A 304 -0.30 -15.92 -10.52
C SER A 304 -1.12 -17.18 -10.84
N ARG A 305 -0.79 -18.30 -10.17
CA ARG A 305 -1.54 -19.55 -10.32
C ARG A 305 -3.02 -19.46 -9.97
N LEU A 306 -3.42 -18.45 -9.19
CA LEU A 306 -4.83 -18.19 -8.86
C LEU A 306 -5.64 -17.84 -10.13
N GLY A 307 -5.02 -17.12 -11.06
CA GLY A 307 -5.62 -16.70 -12.33
C GLY A 307 -6.67 -15.60 -12.17
N TRP A 308 -6.77 -14.73 -13.17
CA TRP A 308 -7.68 -13.59 -13.14
C TRP A 308 -9.15 -13.98 -13.26
N ARG A 309 -9.46 -15.09 -13.99
CA ARG A 309 -10.83 -15.57 -14.16
C ARG A 309 -11.48 -16.03 -12.87
N ASN A 310 -10.69 -16.64 -11.99
CA ASN A 310 -11.17 -17.13 -10.69
C ASN A 310 -11.20 -16.01 -9.66
N SER A 311 -10.15 -15.18 -9.61
CA SER A 311 -10.01 -14.14 -8.61
C SER A 311 -10.82 -12.87 -8.90
N GLY A 312 -11.15 -12.60 -10.17
CA GLY A 312 -11.70 -11.30 -10.57
C GLY A 312 -10.68 -10.16 -10.49
N GLY A 313 -9.39 -10.46 -10.27
CA GLY A 313 -8.33 -9.46 -10.15
C GLY A 313 -8.41 -8.60 -8.90
N ALA A 314 -8.06 -7.32 -9.03
CA ALA A 314 -8.30 -6.34 -7.97
C ALA A 314 -8.64 -4.97 -8.59
N HIS A 315 -9.57 -4.27 -7.96
CA HIS A 315 -10.00 -2.93 -8.33
C HIS A 315 -9.55 -1.94 -7.26
N GLU A 316 -8.99 -0.83 -7.67
CA GLU A 316 -8.60 0.24 -6.76
C GLU A 316 -9.02 1.60 -7.31
N VAL A 317 -9.60 2.42 -6.44
CA VAL A 317 -10.01 3.79 -6.73
C VAL A 317 -9.31 4.72 -5.77
N SER A 318 -8.79 5.82 -6.26
CA SER A 318 -8.21 6.89 -5.45
C SER A 318 -8.83 8.23 -5.79
N VAL A 319 -8.99 9.06 -4.77
CA VAL A 319 -9.41 10.45 -4.90
C VAL A 319 -8.50 11.30 -4.03
N ARG A 320 -7.95 12.36 -4.60
CA ARG A 320 -7.07 13.29 -3.89
C ARG A 320 -7.46 14.73 -4.22
N TYR A 321 -7.49 15.57 -3.21
CA TYR A 321 -7.72 17.00 -3.36
C TYR A 321 -6.59 17.79 -2.70
N THR A 322 -6.05 18.78 -3.42
CA THR A 322 -4.98 19.66 -2.94
C THR A 322 -5.51 21.08 -2.81
N PHE A 323 -5.49 21.63 -1.60
CA PHE A 323 -5.92 23.01 -1.32
C PHE A 323 -4.81 23.98 -1.71
N ARG A 324 -4.79 24.45 -2.95
CA ARG A 324 -3.79 25.41 -3.44
C ARG A 324 -4.24 26.85 -3.14
N ASN A 325 -3.35 27.61 -2.49
CA ASN A 325 -3.55 29.03 -2.31
C ASN A 325 -2.72 29.81 -3.34
N TYR A 326 -3.31 30.08 -4.48
CA TYR A 326 -2.65 30.77 -5.60
C TYR A 326 -2.16 32.21 -5.26
N LYS A 327 -2.58 32.79 -4.11
CA LYS A 327 -2.12 34.10 -3.65
C LYS A 327 -0.80 34.05 -2.88
N ALA A 328 -0.33 32.88 -2.48
CA ALA A 328 0.84 32.71 -1.61
C ALA A 328 2.20 32.67 -2.35
N GLY A 329 2.28 33.06 -3.63
CA GLY A 329 3.49 33.02 -4.42
C GLY A 329 3.79 31.66 -5.04
N LYS A 330 4.83 31.56 -5.85
CA LYS A 330 5.27 30.30 -6.46
C LYS A 330 5.82 29.38 -5.36
N LYS A 331 5.02 28.43 -4.91
CA LYS A 331 5.52 27.28 -4.16
C LYS A 331 6.02 26.24 -5.14
N HIS A 332 7.04 25.47 -4.75
CA HIS A 332 7.56 24.40 -5.57
C HIS A 332 6.51 23.28 -5.72
N ASP A 333 5.84 23.24 -6.84
CA ASP A 333 4.78 22.28 -7.17
C ASP A 333 5.30 20.85 -7.45
N ARG A 334 6.60 20.60 -7.21
CA ARG A 334 7.34 19.44 -7.71
C ARG A 334 7.66 18.39 -6.66
N ALA A 335 6.96 18.38 -5.55
CA ALA A 335 7.29 17.53 -4.41
C ALA A 335 7.18 16.00 -4.65
N ILE A 336 6.54 15.57 -5.73
CA ILE A 336 6.56 14.18 -6.17
C ILE A 336 6.77 14.18 -7.68
N PRO A 337 8.01 14.12 -8.18
CA PRO A 337 8.29 14.07 -9.62
C PRO A 337 7.55 12.87 -10.22
N GLY A 338 6.70 13.12 -11.21
CA GLY A 338 6.05 12.08 -12.00
C GLY A 338 4.66 11.62 -11.55
N PHE A 339 4.23 11.88 -10.34
CA PHE A 339 2.89 11.50 -9.88
C PHE A 339 1.99 12.73 -9.73
N LYS A 340 1.48 13.20 -10.85
CA LYS A 340 0.63 14.41 -10.95
C LYS A 340 -0.84 14.09 -11.19
N TYR A 341 -1.32 12.91 -10.72
CA TYR A 341 -2.75 12.61 -10.77
C TYR A 341 -3.41 12.79 -9.43
#